data_73fbc6686fcc2828d8767b8fd7f1e78a
#
_entry.id   73fbc6686fcc2828d8767b8fd7f1e78a
#
_cell.length_a   1.000
_cell.length_b   1.000
_cell.length_c   1.000
_cell.angle_alpha   90.00
_cell.angle_beta   90.00
_cell.angle_gamma   90.00
#
_symmetry.space_group_name_H-M   'P 1'
#
loop_
_entity.id
_entity.type
_entity.pdbx_description
1 polymer ?
#
loop_
_entity_poly.entity_id
_entity_poly.type
_entity_poly.pdbx_seq_one_letter_code
_entity_poly.pdbx_strand_id
1 'polypeptide(L)'
;AGRQGVPFTTGILVGIGEGWRDRAESLLAIRELHERHGHVQEVIVQNVVPNERSDFAKPDLSTMRRVVAMARAALPPEVSVQVPPNLSPAADLVGCGIDDLGGVSPVTDDYINPAYEWPDLDGLRAVADAGGMPLRERLPTYARYLPDGVRPAGVDPAPAPTGRDAWIPPAVRERIRAGDVHGRRLRGVARGDGPLAVRGD
;
A
#
# COMPACT_ATOMS: atom_id res chain seq x y z
N ALA A 1 8.92 8.72 -11.72
CA ALA A 1 8.25 7.43 -11.85
C ALA A 1 7.20 7.48 -12.98
N GLY A 2 6.20 8.37 -12.93
CA GLY A 2 5.08 8.39 -13.86
C GLY A 2 5.44 8.48 -15.34
N ARG A 3 6.34 9.38 -15.72
CA ARG A 3 6.83 9.49 -17.11
C ARG A 3 7.59 8.25 -17.60
N GLN A 4 8.11 7.45 -16.68
CA GLN A 4 8.82 6.20 -16.98
C GLN A 4 7.90 4.97 -16.91
N GLY A 5 6.61 5.14 -16.61
CA GLY A 5 5.68 4.04 -16.44
C GLY A 5 5.98 3.12 -15.25
N VAL A 6 6.77 3.59 -14.29
CA VAL A 6 7.13 2.81 -13.10
C VAL A 6 6.03 2.96 -12.05
N PRO A 7 5.40 1.85 -11.60
CA PRO A 7 4.43 1.90 -10.51
C PRO A 7 5.08 2.45 -9.25
N PHE A 8 4.33 3.25 -8.51
CA PHE A 8 4.88 4.03 -7.41
C PHE A 8 3.98 3.99 -6.19
N THR A 9 4.57 3.71 -5.03
CA THR A 9 3.95 3.89 -3.73
C THR A 9 4.43 5.22 -3.16
N THR A 10 3.51 6.05 -2.71
CA THR A 10 3.76 7.34 -2.07
C THR A 10 2.92 7.46 -0.81
N GLY A 11 2.92 8.60 -0.15
CA GLY A 11 2.11 8.79 1.06
C GLY A 11 2.19 10.18 1.64
N ILE A 12 1.50 10.34 2.75
CA ILE A 12 1.55 11.53 3.61
C ILE A 12 1.90 11.12 5.01
N LEU A 13 2.69 11.95 5.71
CA LEU A 13 2.99 11.79 7.12
C LEU A 13 2.09 12.74 7.94
N VAL A 14 1.34 12.17 8.88
CA VAL A 14 0.34 12.87 9.69
C VAL A 14 0.88 13.17 11.07
N GLY A 15 0.81 14.43 11.50
CA GLY A 15 1.19 14.87 12.83
C GLY A 15 2.55 15.55 12.92
N ILE A 16 3.08 16.06 11.82
CA ILE A 16 4.36 16.78 11.76
C ILE A 16 4.19 18.33 11.77
N GLY A 17 2.99 18.81 12.12
CA GLY A 17 2.67 20.23 12.14
C GLY A 17 1.80 20.69 10.97
N GLU A 18 1.49 19.83 10.04
CA GLU A 18 0.61 20.09 8.90
C GLU A 18 -0.85 20.26 9.32
N GLY A 19 -1.59 21.13 8.62
CA GLY A 19 -3.02 21.34 8.79
C GLY A 19 -3.88 20.47 7.87
N TRP A 20 -5.19 20.58 8.03
CA TRP A 20 -6.15 19.87 7.18
C TRP A 20 -6.05 20.23 5.70
N ARG A 21 -5.73 21.49 5.43
CA ARG A 21 -5.54 21.99 4.07
C ARG A 21 -4.31 21.36 3.42
N ASP A 22 -3.19 21.29 4.13
CA ASP A 22 -1.95 20.73 3.61
C ASP A 22 -2.12 19.23 3.25
N ARG A 23 -2.86 18.49 4.10
CA ARG A 23 -3.20 17.09 3.84
C ARG A 23 -4.06 16.95 2.58
N ALA A 24 -5.09 17.79 2.45
CA ALA A 24 -5.98 17.77 1.29
C ALA A 24 -5.21 18.13 0.00
N GLU A 25 -4.41 19.19 0.02
CA GLU A 25 -3.60 19.62 -1.13
C GLU A 25 -2.59 18.54 -1.54
N SER A 26 -1.96 17.87 -0.58
CA SER A 26 -1.04 16.75 -0.84
C SER A 26 -1.75 15.58 -1.52
N LEU A 27 -2.92 15.17 -1.02
CA LEU A 27 -3.70 14.09 -1.61
C LEU A 27 -4.22 14.43 -3.01
N LEU A 28 -4.65 15.67 -3.23
CA LEU A 28 -5.08 16.13 -4.55
C LEU A 28 -3.93 16.19 -5.55
N ALA A 29 -2.73 16.60 -5.11
CA ALA A 29 -1.53 16.57 -5.95
C ALA A 29 -1.14 15.12 -6.34
N ILE A 30 -1.25 14.18 -5.42
CA ILE A 30 -1.03 12.75 -5.70
C ILE A 30 -2.07 12.24 -6.70
N ARG A 31 -3.34 12.58 -6.51
CA ARG A 31 -4.42 12.27 -7.45
C ARG A 31 -4.12 12.81 -8.86
N GLU A 32 -3.77 14.08 -8.98
CA GLU A 32 -3.44 14.71 -10.27
C GLU A 32 -2.28 13.99 -10.98
N LEU A 33 -1.24 13.59 -10.23
CA LEU A 33 -0.14 12.79 -10.76
C LEU A 33 -0.61 11.43 -11.25
N HIS A 34 -1.52 10.78 -10.51
CA HIS A 34 -2.09 9.50 -10.93
C HIS A 34 -2.96 9.66 -12.18
N GLU A 35 -3.85 10.63 -12.22
CA GLU A 35 -4.71 10.92 -13.38
C GLU A 35 -3.89 11.20 -14.66
N ARG A 36 -2.72 11.85 -14.50
CA ARG A 36 -1.81 12.16 -15.61
C ARG A 36 -1.01 10.96 -16.10
N HIS A 37 -0.61 10.07 -15.19
CA HIS A 37 0.37 9.02 -15.49
C HIS A 37 -0.09 7.60 -15.20
N GLY A 38 -1.19 7.39 -14.48
CA GLY A 38 -1.72 6.08 -14.12
C GLY A 38 -0.76 5.20 -13.31
N HIS A 39 0.18 5.78 -12.56
CA HIS A 39 1.32 5.06 -11.97
C HIS A 39 1.30 4.93 -10.46
N VAL A 40 0.49 5.70 -9.74
CA VAL A 40 0.38 5.58 -8.29
C VAL A 40 -0.48 4.36 -7.98
N GLN A 41 0.13 3.35 -7.39
CA GLN A 41 -0.57 2.11 -7.03
C GLN A 41 -1.17 2.18 -5.62
N GLU A 42 -0.53 2.95 -4.74
CA GLU A 42 -0.82 2.91 -3.32
C GLU A 42 -0.40 4.23 -2.65
N VAL A 43 -1.20 4.69 -1.70
CA VAL A 43 -0.92 5.86 -0.86
C VAL A 43 -0.92 5.45 0.61
N ILE A 44 0.22 5.66 1.27
CA ILE A 44 0.39 5.38 2.68
C ILE A 44 -0.05 6.60 3.50
N VAL A 45 -1.03 6.42 4.37
CA VAL A 45 -1.40 7.39 5.39
C VAL A 45 -0.71 6.99 6.69
N GLN A 46 0.48 7.50 6.90
CA GLN A 46 1.30 7.17 8.06
C GLN A 46 1.16 8.22 9.15
N ASN A 47 0.89 7.81 10.38
CA ASN A 47 1.01 8.71 11.52
C ASN A 47 2.47 8.78 12.00
N VAL A 48 2.87 9.96 12.49
CA VAL A 48 4.10 10.07 13.25
C VAL A 48 3.95 9.34 14.59
N VAL A 49 5.04 8.75 15.06
CA VAL A 49 5.16 8.24 16.44
C VAL A 49 6.35 8.91 17.10
N PRO A 50 6.27 9.22 18.41
CA PRO A 50 7.39 9.77 19.15
C PRO A 50 8.60 8.84 19.05
N ASN A 51 9.76 9.41 18.79
CA ASN A 51 11.03 8.69 18.77
C ASN A 51 12.17 9.64 19.17
N GLU A 52 13.38 9.10 19.31
CA GLU A 52 14.55 9.88 19.75
C GLU A 52 14.92 11.07 18.81
N ARG A 53 14.37 11.09 17.60
CA ARG A 53 14.67 12.10 16.56
C ARG A 53 13.58 13.15 16.40
N SER A 54 12.45 13.00 17.11
CA SER A 54 11.27 13.84 16.88
C SER A 54 10.40 13.95 18.13
N ASP A 55 10.07 15.18 18.50
CA ASP A 55 9.15 15.52 19.60
C ASP A 55 7.68 15.60 19.14
N PHE A 56 7.37 15.21 17.90
CA PHE A 56 6.00 15.24 17.42
C PHE A 56 5.13 14.24 18.16
N ALA A 57 3.96 14.70 18.61
CA ALA A 57 2.99 13.85 19.27
C ALA A 57 2.23 12.97 18.26
N LYS A 58 1.99 11.72 18.64
CA LYS A 58 1.16 10.81 17.82
C LYS A 58 -0.24 11.41 17.66
N PRO A 59 -0.79 11.52 16.45
CA PRO A 59 -2.16 11.92 16.21
C PRO A 59 -3.16 10.98 16.88
N ASP A 60 -4.27 11.53 17.37
CA ASP A 60 -5.35 10.73 17.92
C ASP A 60 -6.09 9.91 16.84
N LEU A 61 -6.83 8.90 17.28
CA LEU A 61 -7.58 8.01 16.40
C LEU A 61 -8.64 8.77 15.56
N SER A 62 -9.27 9.79 16.15
CA SER A 62 -10.27 10.61 15.44
C SER A 62 -9.64 11.33 14.25
N THR A 63 -8.47 11.91 14.45
CA THR A 63 -7.68 12.54 13.38
C THR A 63 -7.32 11.52 12.30
N MET A 64 -6.82 10.35 12.67
CA MET A 64 -6.44 9.31 11.71
C MET A 64 -7.64 8.81 10.90
N ARG A 65 -8.78 8.56 11.54
CA ARG A 65 -10.03 8.18 10.85
C ARG A 65 -10.43 9.20 9.80
N ARG A 66 -10.38 10.48 10.13
CA ARG A 66 -10.74 11.57 9.21
C ARG A 66 -9.74 11.69 8.05
N VAL A 67 -8.44 11.52 8.31
CA VAL A 67 -7.41 11.61 7.26
C VAL A 67 -7.50 10.41 6.31
N VAL A 68 -7.72 9.21 6.82
CA VAL A 68 -7.93 8.01 5.98
C VAL A 68 -9.18 8.16 5.12
N ALA A 69 -10.29 8.61 5.71
CA ALA A 69 -11.52 8.86 4.95
C ALA A 69 -11.33 9.97 3.88
N MET A 70 -10.56 11.01 4.21
CA MET A 70 -10.19 12.05 3.25
C MET A 70 -9.34 11.47 2.12
N ALA A 71 -8.36 10.64 2.41
CA ALA A 71 -7.53 9.97 1.40
C ALA A 71 -8.40 9.11 0.48
N ARG A 72 -9.30 8.29 1.03
CA ARG A 72 -10.21 7.47 0.23
C ARG A 72 -11.13 8.31 -0.65
N ALA A 73 -11.64 9.42 -0.15
CA ALA A 73 -12.51 10.33 -0.92
C ALA A 73 -11.75 11.12 -2.00
N ALA A 74 -10.50 11.47 -1.74
CA ALA A 74 -9.69 12.26 -2.67
C ALA A 74 -9.07 11.42 -3.79
N LEU A 75 -8.72 10.16 -3.52
CA LEU A 75 -8.00 9.30 -4.45
C LEU A 75 -8.96 8.48 -5.34
N PRO A 76 -8.56 8.16 -6.58
CA PRO A 76 -9.29 7.23 -7.43
C PRO A 76 -9.45 5.85 -6.77
N PRO A 77 -10.54 5.12 -7.05
CA PRO A 77 -10.83 3.84 -6.40
C PRO A 77 -9.77 2.77 -6.65
N GLU A 78 -9.06 2.86 -7.76
CA GLU A 78 -7.98 1.94 -8.10
C GLU A 78 -6.66 2.21 -7.35
N VAL A 79 -6.54 3.35 -6.69
CA VAL A 79 -5.37 3.65 -5.83
C VAL A 79 -5.66 3.15 -4.42
N SER A 80 -4.88 2.20 -3.95
CA SER A 80 -5.05 1.66 -2.60
C SER A 80 -4.65 2.67 -1.52
N VAL A 81 -5.36 2.63 -0.40
CA VAL A 81 -5.05 3.42 0.80
C VAL A 81 -4.54 2.48 1.88
N GLN A 82 -3.30 2.69 2.27
CA GLN A 82 -2.59 1.87 3.25
C GLN A 82 -2.37 2.64 4.55
N VAL A 83 -2.36 1.92 5.67
CA VAL A 83 -1.77 2.37 6.93
C VAL A 83 -0.77 1.33 7.44
N PRO A 84 0.37 1.74 8.04
CA PRO A 84 1.30 0.78 8.66
C PRO A 84 0.67 0.17 9.91
N PRO A 85 0.45 -1.14 9.97
CA PRO A 85 -0.32 -1.77 11.05
C PRO A 85 0.42 -1.84 12.39
N ASN A 86 1.74 -1.63 12.39
CA ASN A 86 2.53 -1.50 13.62
C ASN A 86 2.44 -0.10 14.24
N LEU A 87 2.18 0.93 13.45
CA LEU A 87 2.14 2.32 13.91
C LEU A 87 0.71 2.83 14.15
N SER A 88 -0.25 2.28 13.40
CA SER A 88 -1.64 2.71 13.39
C SER A 88 -2.57 1.59 13.88
N PRO A 89 -3.67 1.90 14.56
CA PRO A 89 -4.69 0.93 14.93
C PRO A 89 -5.52 0.53 13.69
N ALA A 90 -4.94 -0.30 12.81
CA ALA A 90 -5.47 -0.61 11.50
C ALA A 90 -6.91 -1.15 11.54
N ALA A 91 -7.27 -1.98 12.54
CA ALA A 91 -8.63 -2.50 12.70
C ALA A 91 -9.68 -1.38 12.87
N ASP A 92 -9.32 -0.30 13.54
CA ASP A 92 -10.19 0.87 13.73
C ASP A 92 -10.31 1.76 12.48
N LEU A 93 -9.44 1.54 11.49
CA LEU A 93 -9.35 2.34 10.26
C LEU A 93 -9.90 1.64 9.02
N VAL A 94 -10.18 0.33 9.10
CA VAL A 94 -10.75 -0.44 7.99
C VAL A 94 -12.05 0.20 7.50
N GLY A 95 -12.96 0.54 8.40
CA GLY A 95 -14.22 1.20 8.06
C GLY A 95 -14.08 2.62 7.49
N CYS A 96 -12.86 3.19 7.51
CA CYS A 96 -12.56 4.50 6.94
C CYS A 96 -12.02 4.44 5.52
N GLY A 97 -11.80 3.24 4.98
CA GLY A 97 -11.44 3.02 3.57
C GLY A 97 -9.99 2.62 3.30
N ILE A 98 -9.28 2.04 4.30
CA ILE A 98 -8.04 1.35 4.01
C ILE A 98 -8.36 0.01 3.32
N ASP A 99 -7.52 -0.38 2.39
CA ASP A 99 -7.62 -1.61 1.62
C ASP A 99 -6.27 -2.31 1.43
N ASP A 100 -5.23 -1.83 2.11
CA ASP A 100 -3.91 -2.45 2.15
C ASP A 100 -3.22 -2.24 3.51
N LEU A 101 -2.39 -3.18 3.91
CA LEU A 101 -1.58 -3.11 5.13
C LEU A 101 -0.08 -2.99 4.83
N GLY A 102 0.29 -2.92 3.56
CA GLY A 102 1.65 -2.73 3.09
C GLY A 102 2.57 -3.93 3.29
N GLY A 103 3.85 -3.65 3.38
CA GLY A 103 4.87 -4.64 3.69
C GLY A 103 4.98 -4.84 5.20
N VAL A 104 4.77 -6.07 5.64
CA VAL A 104 4.92 -6.48 7.05
C VAL A 104 6.01 -7.54 7.14
N SER A 105 6.87 -7.45 8.13
CA SER A 105 7.86 -8.48 8.41
C SER A 105 7.69 -9.01 9.82
N PRO A 106 7.14 -10.22 9.98
CA PRO A 106 7.04 -10.85 11.31
C PRO A 106 8.38 -11.35 11.84
N VAL A 107 9.45 -11.27 11.03
CA VAL A 107 10.78 -11.83 11.36
C VAL A 107 11.81 -10.76 11.69
N THR A 108 11.64 -9.54 11.15
CA THR A 108 12.59 -8.44 11.36
C THR A 108 11.91 -7.26 12.03
N ASP A 109 12.63 -6.62 12.94
CA ASP A 109 12.14 -5.40 13.58
C ASP A 109 11.98 -4.25 12.58
N ASP A 110 11.11 -3.31 12.90
CA ASP A 110 11.07 -2.02 12.21
C ASP A 110 12.28 -1.19 12.68
N TYR A 111 13.33 -1.12 11.86
CA TYR A 111 14.55 -0.36 12.19
C TYR A 111 14.34 1.15 12.35
N ILE A 112 13.24 1.67 11.85
CA ILE A 112 12.90 3.11 11.99
C ILE A 112 12.17 3.33 13.31
N ASN A 113 11.30 2.39 13.69
CA ASN A 113 10.45 2.47 14.86
C ASN A 113 10.54 1.17 15.69
N PRO A 114 11.70 0.84 16.27
CA PRO A 114 11.95 -0.46 16.87
C PRO A 114 11.10 -0.74 18.13
N ALA A 115 10.48 0.27 18.72
CA ALA A 115 9.53 0.11 19.83
C ALA A 115 8.12 -0.30 19.39
N TYR A 116 7.88 -0.44 18.07
CA TYR A 116 6.58 -0.75 17.49
C TYR A 116 6.68 -2.06 16.69
N GLU A 117 6.40 -3.16 17.36
CA GLU A 117 6.44 -4.49 16.76
C GLU A 117 5.41 -4.66 15.64
N TRP A 118 5.77 -5.44 14.63
CA TRP A 118 4.84 -5.85 13.58
C TRP A 118 3.79 -6.82 14.16
N PRO A 119 2.52 -6.66 13.80
CA PRO A 119 1.52 -7.67 14.14
C PRO A 119 1.83 -8.99 13.43
N ASP A 120 1.53 -10.09 14.09
CA ASP A 120 1.59 -11.42 13.49
C ASP A 120 0.46 -11.63 12.46
N LEU A 121 0.49 -12.77 11.78
CA LEU A 121 -0.51 -13.10 10.75
C LEU A 121 -1.93 -13.19 11.31
N ASP A 122 -2.10 -13.63 12.55
CA ASP A 122 -3.43 -13.74 13.16
C ASP A 122 -3.98 -12.35 13.51
N GLY A 123 -3.12 -11.46 13.99
CA GLY A 123 -3.46 -10.04 14.17
C GLY A 123 -3.87 -9.37 12.86
N LEU A 124 -3.15 -9.66 11.78
CA LEU A 124 -3.48 -9.12 10.44
C LEU A 124 -4.79 -9.70 9.89
N ARG A 125 -5.06 -11.00 10.14
CA ARG A 125 -6.36 -11.61 9.80
C ARG A 125 -7.49 -10.94 10.56
N ALA A 126 -7.31 -10.70 11.86
CA ALA A 126 -8.31 -10.03 12.67
C ALA A 126 -8.62 -8.62 12.14
N VAL A 127 -7.62 -7.89 11.65
CA VAL A 127 -7.83 -6.59 10.96
C VAL A 127 -8.67 -6.77 9.70
N ALA A 128 -8.34 -7.75 8.85
CA ALA A 128 -9.09 -8.01 7.62
C ALA A 128 -10.53 -8.44 7.90
N ASP A 129 -10.72 -9.35 8.86
CA ASP A 129 -12.03 -9.85 9.27
C ASP A 129 -12.93 -8.74 9.83
N ALA A 130 -12.37 -7.79 10.57
CA ALA A 130 -13.09 -6.61 11.05
C ALA A 130 -13.68 -5.77 9.91
N GLY A 131 -13.06 -5.82 8.73
CA GLY A 131 -13.55 -5.16 7.51
C GLY A 131 -14.42 -6.05 6.62
N GLY A 132 -14.62 -7.32 6.99
CA GLY A 132 -15.28 -8.30 6.13
C GLY A 132 -14.48 -8.61 4.84
N MET A 133 -13.16 -8.44 4.87
CA MET A 133 -12.27 -8.57 3.72
C MET A 133 -11.30 -9.74 3.90
N PRO A 134 -10.98 -10.48 2.82
CA PRO A 134 -9.99 -11.54 2.91
C PRO A 134 -8.57 -10.96 3.00
N LEU A 135 -7.76 -11.44 3.96
CA LEU A 135 -6.33 -11.19 3.96
C LEU A 135 -5.67 -11.95 2.80
N ARG A 136 -4.87 -11.25 2.00
CA ARG A 136 -4.15 -11.83 0.86
C ARG A 136 -2.74 -11.30 0.77
N GLU A 137 -1.81 -12.20 0.46
CA GLU A 137 -0.44 -11.81 0.11
C GLU A 137 -0.35 -11.23 -1.29
N ARG A 138 0.54 -10.28 -1.49
CA ARG A 138 0.87 -9.70 -2.79
C ARG A 138 2.37 -9.43 -2.96
N LEU A 139 2.80 -9.26 -4.18
CA LEU A 139 4.09 -8.63 -4.48
C LEU A 139 4.07 -7.14 -4.06
N PRO A 140 5.24 -6.50 -3.90
CA PRO A 140 5.31 -5.06 -3.67
C PRO A 140 4.64 -4.24 -4.79
N THR A 141 4.56 -4.81 -5.98
CA THR A 141 3.83 -4.24 -7.12
C THR A 141 2.51 -4.96 -7.28
N TYR A 142 1.41 -4.21 -7.37
CA TYR A 142 0.10 -4.80 -7.64
C TYR A 142 0.07 -5.49 -9.00
N ALA A 143 -0.68 -6.59 -9.08
CA ALA A 143 -0.74 -7.45 -10.26
C ALA A 143 -1.10 -6.69 -11.55
N ARG A 144 -1.99 -5.70 -11.48
CA ARG A 144 -2.39 -4.87 -12.60
C ARG A 144 -1.27 -4.03 -13.23
N TYR A 145 -0.19 -3.79 -12.48
CA TYR A 145 0.99 -3.06 -12.96
C TYR A 145 2.08 -3.98 -13.54
N LEU A 146 1.91 -5.28 -13.39
CA LEU A 146 2.86 -6.24 -13.98
C LEU A 146 2.75 -6.25 -15.50
N PRO A 147 3.88 -6.42 -16.21
CA PRO A 147 3.91 -6.54 -17.67
C PRO A 147 3.09 -7.72 -18.20
N ASP A 148 2.70 -7.65 -19.47
CA ASP A 148 2.08 -8.76 -20.17
C ASP A 148 2.97 -10.02 -20.14
N GLY A 149 2.33 -11.17 -19.98
CA GLY A 149 3.01 -12.46 -19.81
C GLY A 149 3.65 -12.70 -18.44
N VAL A 150 3.55 -11.72 -17.51
CA VAL A 150 3.92 -11.84 -16.10
C VAL A 150 2.68 -11.60 -15.23
N ARG A 151 1.76 -10.79 -15.72
CA ARG A 151 0.49 -10.50 -15.04
C ARG A 151 -0.38 -11.74 -14.99
N PRO A 152 -1.01 -12.05 -13.84
CA PRO A 152 -1.96 -13.16 -13.73
C PRO A 152 -3.12 -13.05 -14.72
N ALA A 153 -3.61 -14.19 -15.19
CA ALA A 153 -4.77 -14.24 -16.07
C ALA A 153 -6.02 -13.70 -15.35
N GLY A 154 -6.82 -12.91 -16.07
CA GLY A 154 -8.04 -12.30 -15.54
C GLY A 154 -7.82 -11.01 -14.74
N VAL A 155 -6.60 -10.51 -14.67
CA VAL A 155 -6.30 -9.20 -14.09
C VAL A 155 -6.16 -8.19 -15.23
N ASP A 156 -7.02 -7.20 -15.24
CA ASP A 156 -6.95 -6.09 -16.19
C ASP A 156 -5.71 -5.23 -15.94
N PRO A 157 -5.05 -4.75 -17.00
CA PRO A 157 -3.93 -3.85 -16.85
C PRO A 157 -4.37 -2.52 -16.24
N ALA A 158 -3.55 -1.97 -15.35
CA ALA A 158 -3.75 -0.60 -14.90
C ALA A 158 -3.70 0.37 -16.10
N PRO A 159 -4.51 1.42 -16.15
CA PRO A 159 -4.36 2.48 -17.14
C PRO A 159 -2.99 3.13 -16.93
N ALA A 160 -2.08 2.98 -17.87
CA ALA A 160 -0.75 3.56 -17.78
C ALA A 160 -0.25 3.98 -19.15
N PRO A 161 0.64 4.97 -19.22
CA PRO A 161 1.28 5.37 -20.45
C PRO A 161 2.15 4.25 -21.05
N THR A 162 2.39 4.35 -22.33
CA THR A 162 3.27 3.48 -23.10
C THR A 162 4.65 3.36 -22.46
N GLY A 163 5.15 2.15 -22.24
CA GLY A 163 6.48 1.89 -21.67
C GLY A 163 6.52 0.98 -20.46
N ARG A 164 5.38 0.43 -20.05
CA ARG A 164 5.23 -0.46 -18.89
C ARG A 164 6.22 -1.60 -18.79
N ASP A 165 6.62 -2.13 -19.94
CA ASP A 165 7.44 -3.33 -19.95
C ASP A 165 8.92 -3.08 -19.68
N ALA A 166 9.34 -1.83 -19.74
CA ALA A 166 10.76 -1.47 -19.62
C ALA A 166 11.29 -1.42 -18.17
N TRP A 167 10.42 -1.26 -17.18
CA TRP A 167 10.86 -1.07 -15.79
C TRP A 167 11.25 -2.37 -15.07
N ILE A 168 10.79 -3.53 -15.53
CA ILE A 168 11.22 -4.83 -15.01
C ILE A 168 12.26 -5.44 -15.93
N PRO A 169 13.51 -5.64 -15.48
CA PRO A 169 14.54 -6.31 -16.28
C PRO A 169 14.12 -7.71 -16.73
N PRO A 170 14.57 -8.18 -17.92
CA PRO A 170 14.19 -9.49 -18.45
C PRO A 170 14.44 -10.65 -17.49
N ALA A 171 15.57 -10.65 -16.79
CA ALA A 171 15.91 -11.69 -15.82
C ALA A 171 14.92 -11.74 -14.64
N VAL A 172 14.41 -10.57 -14.20
CA VAL A 172 13.40 -10.51 -13.13
C VAL A 172 12.05 -11.01 -13.64
N ARG A 173 11.67 -10.67 -14.89
CA ARG A 173 10.45 -11.20 -15.51
C ARG A 173 10.48 -12.72 -15.61
N GLU A 174 11.62 -13.28 -15.99
CA GLU A 174 11.81 -14.72 -16.10
C GLU A 174 11.65 -15.39 -14.74
N ARG A 175 12.24 -14.83 -13.70
CA ARG A 175 12.08 -15.30 -12.30
C ARG A 175 10.65 -15.24 -11.83
N ILE A 176 9.93 -14.18 -12.10
CA ILE A 176 8.51 -14.06 -11.74
C ILE A 176 7.69 -15.13 -12.48
N ARG A 177 7.95 -15.35 -13.79
CA ARG A 177 7.28 -16.40 -14.59
C ARG A 177 7.56 -17.80 -14.08
N ALA A 178 8.80 -18.08 -13.73
CA ALA A 178 9.21 -19.37 -13.17
C ALA A 178 8.64 -19.63 -11.75
N GLY A 179 8.05 -18.62 -11.13
CA GLY A 179 7.59 -18.69 -9.76
C GLY A 179 8.72 -18.72 -8.72
N ASP A 180 9.94 -18.44 -9.15
CA ASP A 180 11.15 -18.54 -8.32
C ASP A 180 11.25 -17.46 -7.24
N VAL A 181 10.56 -16.34 -7.40
CA VAL A 181 10.63 -15.22 -6.44
C VAL A 181 9.74 -15.48 -5.24
N HIS A 182 8.66 -16.25 -5.41
CA HIS A 182 7.77 -16.76 -4.37
C HIS A 182 6.91 -17.91 -4.93
N GLY A 183 7.53 -18.96 -5.39
CA GLY A 183 6.99 -20.01 -6.29
C GLY A 183 5.64 -20.62 -5.98
N ARG A 184 5.18 -20.61 -4.73
CA ARG A 184 3.83 -21.04 -4.35
C ARG A 184 2.82 -19.88 -4.29
N ARG A 185 3.29 -18.65 -4.15
CA ARG A 185 2.50 -17.47 -3.77
C ARG A 185 1.93 -16.73 -4.97
N LEU A 186 2.66 -16.67 -6.09
CA LEU A 186 2.13 -16.12 -7.34
C LEU A 186 0.90 -16.88 -7.86
N ARG A 187 0.76 -18.16 -7.54
CA ARG A 187 -0.43 -18.93 -7.89
C ARG A 187 -1.66 -18.59 -7.04
N GLY A 188 -1.45 -18.10 -5.79
CA GLY A 188 -2.51 -17.61 -4.92
C GLY A 188 -3.00 -16.21 -5.28
N VAL A 189 -2.09 -15.36 -5.79
CA VAL A 189 -2.39 -13.99 -6.22
C VAL A 189 -3.25 -13.92 -7.50
N ALA A 190 -3.35 -15.05 -8.24
CA ALA A 190 -4.16 -15.13 -9.47
C ALA A 190 -5.67 -14.96 -9.28
N ARG A 191 -6.16 -14.79 -8.05
CA ARG A 191 -7.58 -14.60 -7.77
C ARG A 191 -7.88 -13.24 -7.11
N GLY A 192 -7.62 -12.20 -7.87
CA GLY A 192 -8.16 -10.88 -7.62
C GLY A 192 -7.28 -9.97 -6.79
N ASP A 193 -7.07 -8.76 -7.27
CA ASP A 193 -6.69 -7.59 -6.50
C ASP A 193 -7.84 -7.28 -5.54
N GLY A 194 -7.98 -8.09 -4.51
CA GLY A 194 -8.88 -7.81 -3.40
C GLY A 194 -8.20 -6.86 -2.43
N PRO A 195 -8.94 -6.08 -1.69
CA PRO A 195 -8.40 -5.24 -0.64
C PRO A 195 -7.69 -6.06 0.43
N LEU A 196 -6.74 -5.46 1.09
CA LEU A 196 -5.87 -5.99 2.14
C LEU A 196 -4.92 -7.12 1.70
N ALA A 197 -3.71 -6.71 1.38
CA ALA A 197 -2.64 -7.62 1.03
C ALA A 197 -1.45 -7.47 1.97
N VAL A 198 -0.99 -8.57 2.52
CA VAL A 198 0.17 -8.64 3.40
C VAL A 198 1.19 -9.62 2.83
N ARG A 199 2.46 -9.32 2.97
CA ARG A 199 3.51 -10.32 2.80
C ARG A 199 3.57 -11.20 4.04
N GLY A 200 3.36 -12.47 3.89
CA GLY A 200 3.86 -13.49 4.80
C GLY A 200 5.09 -14.17 4.20
N ASP A 201 5.91 -14.82 4.96
CA ASP A 201 7.15 -15.53 4.59
C ASP A 201 6.97 -16.62 3.54
#